data_26fdf5fac0428dad6b3927b799574f20
#
_entry.id   26fdf5fac0428dad6b3927b799574f20
#
_cell.length_a   1.000
_cell.length_b   1.000
_cell.length_c   1.000
_cell.angle_alpha   90.00
_cell.angle_beta   90.00
_cell.angle_gamma   90.00
#
_symmetry.space_group_name_H-M   'P 1'
#
loop_
_entity.id
_entity.type
_entity.pdbx_description
1 polymer ?
#
loop_
_entity_poly.entity_id
_entity_poly.type
_entity_poly.pdbx_seq_one_letter_code
_entity_poly.pdbx_strand_id
1 'polypeptide(L)'
;MDEFVRLFPTIIVAIITAVTSSGFTSLVIFLIQRKDRIKEKEAEKYSAQSRMLLGLGHDKILYLTDKFVRRGAITLKEKRNLKYLYEPYHEAPPNGLGGNGDCEIGYDACMKLPIASEEDALAMDCALHRKEFGIETE
;
A
#
# COMPACT_ATOMS: atom_id res chain seq x y z
N MET A 1 -70.50 26.00 -8.03
CA MET A 1 -69.22 26.64 -8.47
C MET A 1 -68.23 26.88 -7.32
N ASP A 2 -68.72 27.01 -6.10
CA ASP A 2 -67.87 27.37 -4.94
C ASP A 2 -66.97 26.23 -4.42
N GLU A 3 -67.34 24.98 -4.60
CA GLU A 3 -66.46 23.85 -4.15
C GLU A 3 -65.23 23.68 -5.05
N PHE A 4 -65.37 23.95 -6.34
CA PHE A 4 -64.25 23.84 -7.28
C PHE A 4 -63.17 24.92 -6.99
N VAL A 5 -63.61 26.11 -6.64
CA VAL A 5 -62.71 27.22 -6.31
C VAL A 5 -61.93 26.96 -5.01
N ARG A 6 -62.52 26.25 -4.04
CA ARG A 6 -61.85 25.84 -2.79
C ARG A 6 -60.89 24.69 -2.93
N LEU A 7 -61.17 23.76 -3.85
CA LEU A 7 -60.28 22.57 -4.11
C LEU A 7 -59.04 22.93 -4.93
N PHE A 8 -59.15 23.96 -5.75
CA PHE A 8 -58.06 24.34 -6.69
C PHE A 8 -56.71 24.66 -5.97
N PRO A 9 -56.68 25.48 -4.92
CA PRO A 9 -55.42 25.75 -4.19
C PRO A 9 -54.86 24.52 -3.49
N THR A 10 -55.70 23.62 -3.01
CA THR A 10 -55.29 22.40 -2.32
C THR A 10 -54.64 21.41 -3.31
N ILE A 11 -55.16 21.29 -4.51
CA ILE A 11 -54.62 20.46 -5.59
C ILE A 11 -53.26 21.01 -6.04
N ILE A 12 -53.11 22.32 -6.20
CA ILE A 12 -51.86 22.96 -6.59
C ILE A 12 -50.77 22.72 -5.53
N VAL A 13 -51.11 22.92 -4.27
CA VAL A 13 -50.16 22.67 -3.14
C VAL A 13 -49.76 21.19 -3.12
N ALA A 14 -50.68 20.25 -3.32
CA ALA A 14 -50.35 18.82 -3.35
C ALA A 14 -49.43 18.45 -4.52
N ILE A 15 -49.64 19.04 -5.69
CA ILE A 15 -48.76 18.82 -6.86
C ILE A 15 -47.38 19.43 -6.62
N ILE A 16 -47.27 20.64 -6.08
CA ILE A 16 -46.01 21.30 -5.77
C ILE A 16 -45.23 20.49 -4.72
N THR A 17 -45.88 20.03 -3.65
CA THR A 17 -45.24 19.18 -2.63
C THR A 17 -44.81 17.84 -3.19
N ALA A 18 -45.54 17.19 -4.06
CA ALA A 18 -45.14 15.93 -4.69
C ALA A 18 -43.92 16.10 -5.59
N VAL A 19 -43.89 17.17 -6.42
CA VAL A 19 -42.76 17.45 -7.32
C VAL A 19 -41.50 17.84 -6.53
N THR A 20 -41.63 18.68 -5.52
CA THR A 20 -40.50 19.10 -4.70
C THR A 20 -39.92 17.95 -3.84
N SER A 21 -40.78 17.10 -3.28
CA SER A 21 -40.32 15.95 -2.48
C SER A 21 -39.62 14.89 -3.34
N SER A 22 -40.14 14.60 -4.54
CA SER A 22 -39.49 13.64 -5.47
C SER A 22 -38.16 14.16 -6.01
N GLY A 23 -38.07 15.44 -6.35
CA GLY A 23 -36.86 16.09 -6.80
C GLY A 23 -35.78 16.12 -5.70
N PHE A 24 -36.18 16.44 -4.49
CA PHE A 24 -35.24 16.44 -3.32
C PHE A 24 -34.73 15.03 -3.01
N THR A 25 -35.60 14.02 -2.99
CA THR A 25 -35.22 12.63 -2.79
C THR A 25 -34.25 12.14 -3.88
N SER A 26 -34.52 12.46 -5.13
CA SER A 26 -33.63 12.12 -6.26
C SER A 26 -32.26 12.80 -6.14
N LEU A 27 -32.23 14.06 -5.71
CA LEU A 27 -30.99 14.79 -5.46
C LEU A 27 -30.17 14.14 -4.35
N VAL A 28 -30.80 13.79 -3.24
CA VAL A 28 -30.15 13.12 -2.10
C VAL A 28 -29.58 11.76 -2.51
N ILE A 29 -30.36 10.95 -3.22
CA ILE A 29 -29.90 9.65 -3.74
C ILE A 29 -28.71 9.85 -4.70
N PHE A 30 -28.78 10.82 -5.60
CA PHE A 30 -27.68 11.13 -6.52
C PHE A 30 -26.40 11.52 -5.79
N LEU A 31 -26.50 12.36 -4.75
CA LEU A 31 -25.34 12.77 -3.94
C LEU A 31 -24.73 11.59 -3.16
N ILE A 32 -25.56 10.71 -2.61
CA ILE A 32 -25.10 9.50 -1.93
C ILE A 32 -24.36 8.58 -2.92
N GLN A 33 -24.97 8.26 -4.05
CA GLN A 33 -24.37 7.41 -5.07
C GLN A 33 -23.07 7.99 -5.64
N ARG A 34 -23.00 9.32 -5.79
CA ARG A 34 -21.77 9.99 -6.22
C ARG A 34 -20.66 9.82 -5.19
N LYS A 35 -20.98 9.95 -3.91
CA LYS A 35 -20.03 9.77 -2.80
C LYS A 35 -19.51 8.33 -2.75
N ASP A 36 -20.39 7.36 -2.92
CA ASP A 36 -20.02 5.93 -2.91
C ASP A 36 -19.13 5.58 -4.10
N ARG A 37 -19.44 6.06 -5.31
CA ARG A 37 -18.58 5.88 -6.49
C ARG A 37 -17.19 6.52 -6.35
N ILE A 38 -17.10 7.65 -5.66
CA ILE A 38 -15.79 8.27 -5.37
C ILE A 38 -14.99 7.39 -4.43
N LYS A 39 -15.61 6.88 -3.36
CA LYS A 39 -14.96 5.97 -2.41
C LYS A 39 -14.50 4.66 -3.06
N GLU A 40 -15.31 4.07 -3.94
CA GLU A 40 -14.94 2.86 -4.69
C GLU A 40 -13.70 3.09 -5.56
N LYS A 41 -13.67 4.20 -6.32
CA LYS A 41 -12.51 4.56 -7.14
C LYS A 41 -11.25 4.84 -6.31
N GLU A 42 -11.39 5.46 -5.16
CA GLU A 42 -10.28 5.66 -4.23
C GLU A 42 -9.79 4.32 -3.66
N ALA A 43 -10.69 3.44 -3.26
CA ALA A 43 -10.35 2.10 -2.78
C ALA A 43 -9.63 1.25 -3.84
N GLU A 44 -10.07 1.29 -5.10
CA GLU A 44 -9.38 0.64 -6.22
C GLU A 44 -7.98 1.19 -6.45
N LYS A 45 -7.83 2.52 -6.40
CA LYS A 45 -6.54 3.20 -6.57
C LYS A 45 -5.58 2.82 -5.44
N TYR A 46 -6.03 2.84 -4.19
CA TYR A 46 -5.23 2.40 -3.04
C TYR A 46 -4.85 0.92 -3.15
N SER A 47 -5.78 0.06 -3.58
CA SER A 47 -5.49 -1.36 -3.80
C SER A 47 -4.42 -1.60 -4.87
N ALA A 48 -4.45 -0.85 -5.97
CA ALA A 48 -3.42 -0.94 -7.02
C ALA A 48 -2.05 -0.43 -6.53
N GLN A 49 -2.03 0.68 -5.81
CA GLN A 49 -0.81 1.22 -5.20
C GLN A 49 -0.22 0.27 -4.17
N SER A 50 -1.06 -0.31 -3.31
CA SER A 50 -0.61 -1.27 -2.29
C SER A 50 0.00 -2.52 -2.94
N ARG A 51 -0.58 -3.04 -4.02
CA ARG A 51 0.00 -4.18 -4.76
C ARG A 51 1.34 -3.84 -5.39
N MET A 52 1.48 -2.63 -5.96
CA MET A 52 2.75 -2.18 -6.51
C MET A 52 3.81 -2.03 -5.42
N LEU A 53 3.46 -1.41 -4.28
CA LEU A 53 4.38 -1.26 -3.14
C LEU A 53 4.77 -2.62 -2.55
N LEU A 54 3.83 -3.56 -2.49
CA LEU A 54 4.09 -4.94 -2.05
C LEU A 54 5.13 -5.60 -2.96
N GLY A 55 4.96 -5.51 -4.29
CA GLY A 55 5.92 -6.05 -5.25
C GLY A 55 7.31 -5.41 -5.13
N LEU A 56 7.37 -4.08 -5.09
CA LEU A 56 8.63 -3.35 -4.93
C LEU A 56 9.33 -3.65 -3.60
N GLY A 57 8.55 -3.74 -2.51
CA GLY A 57 9.04 -4.12 -1.18
C GLY A 57 9.60 -5.53 -1.19
N HIS A 58 8.88 -6.47 -1.78
CA HIS A 58 9.29 -7.86 -1.94
C HIS A 58 10.65 -7.97 -2.65
N ASP A 59 10.74 -7.41 -3.86
CA ASP A 59 11.98 -7.45 -4.66
C ASP A 59 13.15 -6.79 -3.93
N LYS A 60 12.89 -5.66 -3.27
CA LYS A 60 13.94 -4.96 -2.54
C LYS A 60 14.44 -5.74 -1.33
N ILE A 61 13.54 -6.36 -0.58
CA ILE A 61 13.89 -7.19 0.58
C ILE A 61 14.70 -8.41 0.13
N LEU A 62 14.23 -9.13 -0.89
CA LEU A 62 14.94 -10.28 -1.44
C LEU A 62 16.34 -9.91 -1.92
N TYR A 63 16.47 -8.83 -2.67
CA TYR A 63 17.77 -8.34 -3.14
C TYR A 63 18.73 -8.05 -1.98
N LEU A 64 18.26 -7.35 -0.94
CA LEU A 64 19.10 -7.00 0.20
C LEU A 64 19.49 -8.23 1.04
N THR A 65 18.53 -9.10 1.30
CA THR A 65 18.76 -10.32 2.07
C THR A 65 19.73 -11.26 1.36
N ASP A 66 19.56 -11.47 0.07
CA ASP A 66 20.48 -12.25 -0.75
C ASP A 66 21.91 -11.66 -0.75
N LYS A 67 22.02 -10.34 -0.90
CA LYS A 67 23.31 -9.64 -0.81
C LYS A 67 24.00 -9.89 0.54
N PHE A 68 23.29 -9.71 1.66
CA PHE A 68 23.87 -9.82 2.98
C PHE A 68 24.21 -11.27 3.35
N VAL A 69 23.35 -12.21 2.96
CA VAL A 69 23.60 -13.65 3.16
C VAL A 69 24.82 -14.11 2.36
N ARG A 70 24.94 -13.69 1.09
CA ARG A 70 26.13 -14.03 0.27
C ARG A 70 27.40 -13.43 0.83
N ARG A 71 27.34 -12.22 1.38
CA ARG A 71 28.48 -11.59 2.05
C ARG A 71 28.85 -12.29 3.37
N GLY A 72 27.89 -12.93 4.04
CA GLY A 72 28.09 -13.62 5.31
C GLY A 72 28.16 -12.70 6.53
N ALA A 73 27.92 -11.39 6.39
CA ALA A 73 27.94 -10.39 7.45
C ALA A 73 27.00 -9.23 7.12
N ILE A 74 26.56 -8.50 8.15
CA ILE A 74 25.69 -7.33 8.01
C ILE A 74 26.19 -6.18 8.90
N THR A 75 26.15 -4.94 8.43
CA THR A 75 26.45 -3.79 9.29
C THR A 75 25.26 -3.43 10.17
N LEU A 76 25.49 -2.73 11.27
CA LEU A 76 24.41 -2.28 12.16
C LEU A 76 23.42 -1.36 11.42
N LYS A 77 23.92 -0.54 10.51
CA LYS A 77 23.11 0.36 9.68
C LYS A 77 22.22 -0.41 8.70
N GLU A 78 22.79 -1.39 8.00
CA GLU A 78 22.05 -2.25 7.08
C GLU A 78 20.98 -3.07 7.79
N LYS A 79 21.32 -3.64 8.96
CA LYS A 79 20.37 -4.39 9.79
C LYS A 79 19.18 -3.53 10.20
N ARG A 80 19.44 -2.28 10.61
CA ARG A 80 18.41 -1.32 10.98
C ARG A 80 17.54 -0.92 9.78
N ASN A 81 18.17 -0.64 8.64
CA ASN A 81 17.47 -0.30 7.41
C ASN A 81 16.61 -1.47 6.89
N LEU A 82 17.12 -2.69 6.95
CA LEU A 82 16.35 -3.88 6.56
C LEU A 82 15.12 -4.06 7.46
N LYS A 83 15.26 -3.83 8.75
CA LYS A 83 14.16 -3.87 9.72
C LYS A 83 13.08 -2.84 9.38
N TYR A 84 13.46 -1.57 9.13
CA TYR A 84 12.51 -0.52 8.73
C TYR A 84 11.77 -0.81 7.42
N LEU A 85 12.40 -1.54 6.49
CA LEU A 85 11.77 -1.94 5.26
C LEU A 85 10.84 -3.13 5.45
N TYR A 86 11.26 -4.11 6.27
CA TYR A 86 10.55 -5.36 6.48
C TYR A 86 9.30 -5.21 7.34
N GLU A 87 9.33 -4.42 8.42
CA GLU A 87 8.20 -4.27 9.33
C GLU A 87 6.92 -3.82 8.61
N PRO A 88 6.89 -2.69 7.86
CA PRO A 88 5.69 -2.27 7.15
C PRO A 88 5.33 -3.19 5.97
N TYR A 89 6.28 -3.96 5.43
CA TYR A 89 6.00 -4.97 4.42
C TYR A 89 5.26 -6.17 4.99
N HIS A 90 5.69 -6.66 6.16
CA HIS A 90 5.21 -7.89 6.78
C HIS A 90 3.92 -7.70 7.60
N GLU A 91 3.76 -6.56 8.27
CA GLU A 91 2.57 -6.28 9.07
C GLU A 91 1.27 -6.38 8.26
N ALA A 92 0.22 -6.89 8.92
CA ALA A 92 -1.09 -6.99 8.29
C ALA A 92 -1.75 -5.60 8.11
N PRO A 93 -2.59 -5.40 7.08
CA PRO A 93 -3.39 -4.20 6.95
C PRO A 93 -4.26 -3.93 8.21
N PRO A 94 -4.47 -2.66 8.62
CA PRO A 94 -4.13 -1.43 7.89
C PRO A 94 -2.70 -0.91 8.13
N ASN A 95 -1.93 -1.51 9.03
CA ASN A 95 -0.62 -1.00 9.45
C ASN A 95 0.51 -1.36 8.48
N GLY A 96 0.34 -2.41 7.69
CA GLY A 96 1.30 -2.87 6.72
C GLY A 96 0.67 -3.41 5.45
N LEU A 97 1.49 -4.06 4.63
CA LEU A 97 1.10 -4.59 3.31
C LEU A 97 0.70 -6.07 3.35
N GLY A 98 0.95 -6.78 4.45
CA GLY A 98 0.65 -8.21 4.60
C GLY A 98 1.53 -9.14 3.75
N GLY A 99 2.76 -8.71 3.45
CA GLY A 99 3.74 -9.54 2.74
C GLY A 99 4.30 -10.65 3.63
N ASN A 100 4.63 -11.79 3.03
CA ASN A 100 5.14 -12.98 3.73
C ASN A 100 6.04 -13.81 2.81
N GLY A 101 6.37 -15.05 3.23
CA GLY A 101 7.07 -16.05 2.44
C GLY A 101 8.59 -15.87 2.43
N ASP A 102 9.19 -15.88 1.23
CA ASP A 102 10.64 -15.88 1.07
C ASP A 102 11.35 -14.69 1.72
N CYS A 103 10.67 -13.54 1.81
CA CYS A 103 11.19 -12.36 2.51
C CYS A 103 11.38 -12.60 4.01
N GLU A 104 10.51 -13.37 4.65
CA GLU A 104 10.61 -13.74 6.06
C GLU A 104 11.84 -14.62 6.31
N ILE A 105 12.03 -15.63 5.47
CA ILE A 105 13.19 -16.54 5.55
C ILE A 105 14.49 -15.76 5.37
N GLY A 106 14.54 -14.88 4.37
CA GLY A 106 15.72 -14.03 4.10
C GLY A 106 16.00 -13.04 5.24
N TYR A 107 14.96 -12.42 5.77
CA TYR A 107 15.07 -11.50 6.91
C TYR A 107 15.62 -12.21 8.15
N ASP A 108 15.07 -13.36 8.50
CA ASP A 108 15.52 -14.15 9.65
C ASP A 108 16.95 -14.62 9.51
N ALA A 109 17.35 -15.01 8.30
CA ALA A 109 18.75 -15.34 8.01
C ALA A 109 19.66 -14.13 8.26
N CYS A 110 19.29 -12.95 7.76
CA CYS A 110 20.06 -11.73 7.95
C CYS A 110 20.16 -11.29 9.41
N MET A 111 19.10 -11.49 10.21
CA MET A 111 19.11 -11.13 11.63
C MET A 111 20.09 -11.96 12.47
N LYS A 112 20.49 -13.14 11.98
CA LYS A 112 21.46 -14.05 12.61
C LYS A 112 22.90 -13.81 12.15
N LEU A 113 23.12 -12.99 11.10
CA LEU A 113 24.47 -12.71 10.61
C LEU A 113 25.30 -11.92 11.64
N PRO A 114 26.64 -12.15 11.66
CA PRO A 114 27.55 -11.38 12.47
C PRO A 114 27.57 -9.91 12.05
N ILE A 115 27.73 -9.01 13.02
CA ILE A 115 27.85 -7.58 12.76
C ILE A 115 29.28 -7.28 12.31
N ALA A 116 29.43 -6.68 11.13
CA ALA A 116 30.69 -6.18 10.60
C ALA A 116 30.77 -4.66 10.68
N SER A 117 31.98 -4.11 10.65
CA SER A 117 32.18 -2.69 10.41
C SER A 117 31.80 -2.31 8.98
N GLU A 118 31.57 -1.02 8.70
CA GLU A 118 31.28 -0.57 7.33
C GLU A 118 32.46 -0.82 6.39
N GLU A 119 33.69 -0.71 6.90
CA GLU A 119 34.94 -0.96 6.15
C GLU A 119 35.12 -2.45 5.81
N ASP A 120 34.90 -3.35 6.77
CA ASP A 120 34.97 -4.79 6.54
C ASP A 120 33.88 -5.24 5.56
N ALA A 121 32.67 -4.74 5.72
CA ALA A 121 31.56 -5.05 4.83
C ALA A 121 31.85 -4.63 3.38
N LEU A 122 32.44 -3.45 3.19
CA LEU A 122 32.86 -2.96 1.88
C LEU A 122 33.97 -3.83 1.30
N ALA A 123 34.97 -4.22 2.10
CA ALA A 123 36.05 -5.11 1.64
C ALA A 123 35.52 -6.48 1.22
N MET A 124 34.57 -7.04 1.98
CA MET A 124 33.87 -8.30 1.63
C MET A 124 33.07 -8.18 0.33
N ASP A 125 32.30 -7.08 0.16
CA ASP A 125 31.53 -6.82 -1.07
C ASP A 125 32.49 -6.71 -2.30
N CYS A 126 33.63 -6.02 -2.16
CA CYS A 126 34.63 -5.92 -3.20
C CYS A 126 35.24 -7.29 -3.55
N ALA A 127 35.52 -8.12 -2.54
CA ALA A 127 36.08 -9.46 -2.74
C ALA A 127 35.07 -10.38 -3.47
N LEU A 128 33.80 -10.34 -3.11
CA LEU A 128 32.75 -11.08 -3.79
C LEU A 128 32.61 -10.64 -5.24
N HIS A 129 32.61 -9.34 -5.49
CA HIS A 129 32.49 -8.79 -6.83
C HIS A 129 33.65 -9.22 -7.74
N ARG A 130 34.89 -9.18 -7.23
CA ARG A 130 36.05 -9.69 -7.96
C ARG A 130 35.91 -11.17 -8.34
N LYS A 131 35.44 -11.97 -7.41
CA LYS A 131 35.21 -13.40 -7.62
C LYS A 131 34.12 -13.67 -8.66
N GLU A 132 33.04 -12.92 -8.65
CA GLU A 132 31.92 -13.06 -9.59
C GLU A 132 32.32 -12.67 -11.04
N PHE A 133 33.18 -11.66 -11.19
CA PHE A 133 33.60 -11.14 -12.50
C PHE A 133 34.97 -11.66 -12.96
N GLY A 134 35.59 -12.59 -12.22
CA GLY A 134 36.87 -13.18 -12.60
C GLY A 134 38.03 -12.16 -12.72
N ILE A 135 37.95 -11.04 -11.96
CA ILE A 135 39.00 -10.02 -11.94
C ILE A 135 40.08 -10.51 -10.97
N GLU A 136 40.99 -11.35 -11.48
CA GLU A 136 42.22 -11.68 -10.77
C GLU A 136 43.14 -10.46 -10.80
N THR A 137 43.54 -9.96 -9.64
CA THR A 137 44.64 -8.99 -9.54
C THR A 137 45.93 -9.74 -9.61
N GLU A 138 46.68 -9.53 -10.70
CA GLU A 138 48.12 -9.83 -10.74
C GLU A 138 48.88 -9.08 -9.64
#